data_9c2761d20fc3a12a68f840f81ecd6d88
#
_entry.id   9c2761d20fc3a12a68f840f81ecd6d88
#
_cell.length_a   1.000
_cell.length_b   1.000
_cell.length_c   1.000
_cell.angle_alpha   90.00
_cell.angle_beta   90.00
_cell.angle_gamma   90.00
#
_symmetry.space_group_name_H-M   'P 1'
#
loop_
_entity.id
_entity.type
_entity.pdbx_description
1 polymer ?
#
loop_
_entity_poly.entity_id
_entity_poly.type
_entity_poly.pdbx_seq_one_letter_code
_entity_poly.pdbx_strand_id
1 'polypeptide(L)'
;MGRWASAVCLLLAFSGCGGNETPRDEVSLGARDRPAEAQDIRVAALGDSITAGSPLWDPDEKIRASIGSSADPRSQYEYWAERRLPGTSFSNCGVAGERTDEIAARLEDCARGADVLVVQGGINDIAQRRPVEDAAANLRAMVERGKQLGLRVALVEVLPWNNGYPAAAAPIRRLNRSIARIGREHDVLVYPWYERLEDPAAPGRMKAEWTIEGDHPSVAGYRRLGEALRLP
;
A
#
# COMPACT_ATOMS: atom_id res chain seq x y z
N MET A 1 65.25 -25.00 17.33
CA MET A 1 66.41 -24.92 16.44
C MET A 1 66.08 -23.88 15.39
N GLY A 2 66.49 -22.73 15.47
CA GLY A 2 67.79 -22.06 15.14
C GLY A 2 67.41 -21.17 13.93
N ARG A 3 67.68 -19.99 13.82
CA ARG A 3 68.66 -18.91 14.08
C ARG A 3 68.30 -17.74 13.13
N TRP A 4 68.10 -16.57 13.65
CA TRP A 4 68.88 -15.33 13.55
C TRP A 4 69.57 -15.03 12.21
N ALA A 5 69.25 -13.86 11.64
CA ALA A 5 70.27 -12.94 11.13
C ALA A 5 69.70 -11.51 10.98
N SER A 6 70.33 -10.63 11.74
CA SER A 6 70.25 -9.15 11.62
C SER A 6 71.23 -8.67 10.54
N ALA A 7 70.94 -7.55 9.91
CA ALA A 7 71.93 -6.62 9.29
C ALA A 7 71.30 -5.22 9.23
N VAL A 8 71.86 -4.40 9.75
CA VAL A 8 72.52 -3.18 10.18
C VAL A 8 72.94 -2.28 9.00
N CYS A 9 72.50 -1.01 9.15
CA CYS A 9 73.08 0.28 8.70
C CYS A 9 73.30 0.62 7.23
N LEU A 10 72.81 1.79 6.83
CA LEU A 10 73.72 2.95 6.63
C LEU A 10 72.98 4.28 6.54
N LEU A 11 73.37 5.21 7.40
CA LEU A 11 73.01 6.63 7.36
C LEU A 11 73.83 7.33 6.28
N LEU A 12 73.19 8.15 5.47
CA LEU A 12 73.88 9.25 4.78
C LEU A 12 73.00 10.52 4.89
N ALA A 13 73.54 11.50 5.63
CA ALA A 13 73.05 12.83 5.72
C ALA A 13 73.48 13.62 4.50
N PHE A 14 72.57 14.38 3.86
CA PHE A 14 72.93 15.52 3.02
C PHE A 14 72.08 16.72 3.47
N SER A 15 72.80 17.72 3.92
CA SER A 15 72.29 19.08 4.15
C SER A 15 72.20 19.79 2.80
N GLY A 16 71.08 20.46 2.56
CA GLY A 16 70.88 21.33 1.42
C GLY A 16 69.78 22.39 1.70
N CYS A 17 70.17 23.63 1.66
CA CYS A 17 69.45 24.84 2.02
C CYS A 17 68.15 25.10 1.31
N GLY A 18 67.22 25.71 2.05
CA GLY A 18 66.55 27.00 1.70
C GLY A 18 65.48 26.94 0.62
N GLY A 19 64.23 26.98 1.03
CA GLY A 19 63.11 27.32 0.19
C GLY A 19 61.88 27.51 1.03
N ASN A 20 61.54 28.77 1.29
CA ASN A 20 60.37 29.17 2.05
C ASN A 20 59.14 29.03 1.16
N GLU A 21 58.46 27.92 1.22
CA GLU A 21 57.13 27.72 0.59
C GLU A 21 56.07 27.68 1.68
N THR A 22 55.19 28.67 1.63
CA THR A 22 53.96 28.76 2.41
C THR A 22 53.07 27.54 2.13
N PRO A 23 52.43 26.96 3.16
CA PRO A 23 51.46 25.91 2.95
C PRO A 23 50.24 26.50 2.20
N ARG A 24 49.99 25.96 1.03
CA ARG A 24 48.68 26.15 0.38
C ARG A 24 47.67 25.34 1.20
N ASP A 25 46.71 26.07 1.80
CA ASP A 25 45.51 25.47 2.35
C ASP A 25 44.85 24.61 1.25
N GLU A 26 44.96 23.31 1.35
CA GLU A 26 44.07 22.41 0.66
C GLU A 26 42.67 22.62 1.26
N VAL A 27 41.89 23.43 0.56
CA VAL A 27 40.41 23.47 0.76
C VAL A 27 39.91 22.09 0.50
N SER A 28 39.70 21.31 1.55
CA SER A 28 38.91 20.09 1.54
C SER A 28 37.54 20.48 1.00
N LEU A 29 37.32 20.20 -0.29
CA LEU A 29 36.00 20.23 -0.90
C LEU A 29 35.14 19.23 -0.13
N GLY A 30 34.33 19.80 0.79
CA GLY A 30 33.42 19.06 1.64
C GLY A 30 32.70 17.99 0.84
N ALA A 31 32.60 16.83 1.45
CA ALA A 31 31.73 15.75 1.01
C ALA A 31 30.38 16.36 0.63
N ARG A 32 30.10 16.35 -0.68
CA ARG A 32 28.77 16.74 -1.16
C ARG A 32 27.80 15.82 -0.45
N ASP A 33 26.93 16.41 0.38
CA ASP A 33 25.79 15.73 0.96
C ASP A 33 25.10 14.98 -0.19
N ARG A 34 25.25 13.66 -0.23
CA ARG A 34 24.36 12.84 -1.04
C ARG A 34 22.96 13.13 -0.52
N PRO A 35 22.00 13.50 -1.38
CA PRO A 35 20.63 13.56 -0.95
C PRO A 35 20.35 12.20 -0.28
N ALA A 36 19.79 12.21 0.93
CA ALA A 36 19.32 10.99 1.57
C ALA A 36 18.46 10.26 0.52
N GLU A 37 18.83 9.03 0.20
CA GLU A 37 18.02 8.20 -0.70
C GLU A 37 16.62 8.23 -0.11
N ALA A 38 15.66 8.77 -0.87
CA ALA A 38 14.27 8.79 -0.44
C ALA A 38 13.88 7.34 -0.20
N GLN A 39 13.64 6.98 1.06
CA GLN A 39 13.23 5.61 1.41
C GLN A 39 11.92 5.34 0.71
N ASP A 40 11.88 4.28 -0.11
CA ASP A 40 10.65 3.85 -0.76
C ASP A 40 9.61 3.51 0.31
N ILE A 41 8.46 4.17 0.23
CA ILE A 41 7.34 3.94 1.15
C ILE A 41 6.67 2.63 0.76
N ARG A 42 6.64 1.69 1.71
CA ARG A 42 6.01 0.38 1.51
C ARG A 42 4.56 0.42 2.01
N VAL A 43 3.63 0.12 1.14
CA VAL A 43 2.20 0.12 1.41
C VAL A 43 1.68 -1.30 1.43
N ALA A 44 1.11 -1.74 2.54
CA ALA A 44 0.35 -2.97 2.64
C ALA A 44 -1.11 -2.68 2.26
N ALA A 45 -1.60 -3.32 1.21
CA ALA A 45 -2.98 -3.26 0.76
C ALA A 45 -3.71 -4.51 1.25
N LEU A 46 -4.45 -4.38 2.35
CA LEU A 46 -5.16 -5.48 3.01
C LEU A 46 -6.64 -5.44 2.67
N GLY A 47 -7.18 -6.54 2.11
CA GLY A 47 -8.60 -6.56 1.75
C GLY A 47 -9.09 -7.86 1.14
N ASP A 48 -10.24 -7.77 0.48
CA ASP A 48 -10.93 -8.87 -0.20
C ASP A 48 -10.63 -8.92 -1.70
N SER A 49 -11.57 -9.40 -2.52
CA SER A 49 -11.45 -9.49 -3.99
C SER A 49 -11.22 -8.15 -4.68
N ILE A 50 -11.69 -7.03 -4.09
CA ILE A 50 -11.46 -5.69 -4.64
C ILE A 50 -9.97 -5.32 -4.52
N THR A 51 -9.34 -5.66 -3.41
CA THR A 51 -7.89 -5.50 -3.26
C THR A 51 -7.12 -6.53 -4.09
N ALA A 52 -7.55 -7.80 -4.12
CA ALA A 52 -6.91 -8.81 -4.95
C ALA A 52 -6.86 -8.44 -6.44
N GLY A 53 -7.89 -7.73 -6.94
CA GLY A 53 -7.99 -7.35 -8.36
C GLY A 53 -8.87 -8.27 -9.19
N SER A 54 -9.75 -9.03 -8.53
CA SER A 54 -10.66 -9.96 -9.19
C SER A 54 -11.61 -9.26 -10.17
N PRO A 55 -12.07 -9.96 -11.23
CA PRO A 55 -11.75 -11.34 -11.60
C PRO A 55 -10.52 -11.48 -12.51
N LEU A 56 -9.86 -10.39 -12.91
CA LEU A 56 -8.78 -10.41 -13.90
C LEU A 56 -7.38 -10.44 -13.29
N TRP A 57 -7.27 -10.40 -11.95
CA TRP A 57 -6.00 -10.47 -11.25
C TRP A 57 -6.17 -11.10 -9.87
N ASP A 58 -5.09 -11.67 -9.36
CA ASP A 58 -4.98 -12.15 -7.99
C ASP A 58 -3.50 -12.17 -7.56
N PRO A 59 -3.15 -11.79 -6.32
CA PRO A 59 -1.78 -11.87 -5.81
C PRO A 59 -1.28 -13.31 -5.68
N ASP A 60 -2.16 -14.30 -5.52
CA ASP A 60 -1.79 -15.72 -5.54
C ASP A 60 -1.48 -16.16 -6.98
N GLU A 61 -0.26 -16.66 -7.18
CA GLU A 61 0.23 -17.09 -8.49
C GLU A 61 -0.57 -18.27 -9.08
N LYS A 62 -1.07 -19.16 -8.23
CA LYS A 62 -1.88 -20.30 -8.67
C LYS A 62 -3.25 -19.85 -9.19
N ILE A 63 -3.85 -18.87 -8.50
CA ILE A 63 -5.12 -18.28 -8.95
C ILE A 63 -4.88 -17.51 -10.26
N ARG A 64 -3.81 -16.70 -10.36
CA ARG A 64 -3.46 -16.03 -11.62
C ARG A 64 -3.24 -17.01 -12.77
N ALA A 65 -2.58 -18.13 -12.52
CA ALA A 65 -2.40 -19.17 -13.53
C ALA A 65 -3.75 -19.73 -14.04
N SER A 66 -4.77 -19.85 -13.18
CA SER A 66 -6.11 -20.29 -13.57
C SER A 66 -6.87 -19.23 -14.38
N ILE A 67 -6.60 -17.94 -14.19
CA ILE A 67 -7.14 -16.84 -15.02
C ILE A 67 -6.54 -16.91 -16.44
N GLY A 68 -5.31 -17.41 -16.55
CA GLY A 68 -4.63 -17.64 -17.83
C GLY A 68 -4.37 -16.35 -18.60
N SER A 69 -4.62 -16.37 -19.92
CA SER A 69 -4.36 -15.24 -20.83
C SER A 69 -5.24 -14.00 -20.56
N SER A 70 -6.27 -14.11 -19.74
CA SER A 70 -7.15 -12.99 -19.35
C SER A 70 -6.59 -12.21 -18.15
N ALA A 71 -5.53 -12.69 -17.51
CA ALA A 71 -4.92 -12.01 -16.37
C ALA A 71 -4.38 -10.63 -16.80
N ASP A 72 -4.83 -9.61 -16.09
CA ASP A 72 -4.45 -8.21 -16.39
C ASP A 72 -4.01 -7.50 -15.09
N PRO A 73 -2.72 -7.18 -14.93
CA PRO A 73 -2.22 -6.50 -13.73
C PRO A 73 -2.83 -5.11 -13.54
N ARG A 74 -3.44 -4.51 -14.57
CA ARG A 74 -4.15 -3.25 -14.46
C ARG A 74 -5.50 -3.37 -13.74
N SER A 75 -5.95 -4.61 -13.45
CA SER A 75 -7.16 -4.88 -12.68
C SER A 75 -6.92 -4.80 -11.17
N GLN A 76 -6.05 -3.94 -10.71
CA GLN A 76 -5.80 -3.65 -9.30
C GLN A 76 -5.48 -2.15 -9.13
N TYR A 77 -5.97 -1.55 -8.06
CA TYR A 77 -5.75 -0.12 -7.80
C TYR A 77 -4.28 0.18 -7.45
N GLU A 78 -3.56 -0.76 -6.88
CA GLU A 78 -2.14 -0.66 -6.52
C GLU A 78 -1.29 -0.37 -7.76
N TYR A 79 -1.55 -1.05 -8.87
CA TYR A 79 -0.87 -0.83 -10.15
C TYR A 79 -0.93 0.63 -10.61
N TRP A 80 -2.08 1.28 -10.45
CA TRP A 80 -2.30 2.66 -10.85
C TRP A 80 -1.77 3.65 -9.81
N ALA A 81 -1.85 3.28 -8.52
CA ALA A 81 -1.31 4.08 -7.42
C ALA A 81 0.22 4.18 -7.50
N GLU A 82 0.93 3.08 -7.71
CA GLU A 82 2.40 3.07 -7.85
C GLU A 82 2.90 3.97 -8.98
N ARG A 83 2.20 3.98 -10.11
CA ARG A 83 2.54 4.86 -11.25
C ARG A 83 2.36 6.33 -10.97
N ARG A 84 1.49 6.66 -10.03
CA ARG A 84 1.18 8.04 -9.66
C ARG A 84 1.99 8.53 -8.45
N LEU A 85 2.45 7.65 -7.61
CA LEU A 85 3.14 7.93 -6.35
C LEU A 85 4.59 7.43 -6.44
N PRO A 86 5.51 8.21 -7.05
CA PRO A 86 6.92 7.83 -7.15
C PRO A 86 7.52 7.54 -5.76
N GLY A 87 8.37 6.54 -5.65
CA GLY A 87 8.97 6.13 -4.37
C GLY A 87 7.98 5.39 -3.46
N THR A 88 6.94 4.77 -4.03
CA THR A 88 6.06 3.86 -3.30
C THR A 88 6.04 2.48 -3.94
N SER A 89 5.88 1.45 -3.11
CA SER A 89 5.62 0.08 -3.54
C SER A 89 4.45 -0.49 -2.77
N PHE A 90 3.63 -1.31 -3.42
CA PHE A 90 2.46 -1.92 -2.81
C PHE A 90 2.62 -3.43 -2.69
N SER A 91 2.30 -3.96 -1.51
CA SER A 91 2.08 -5.38 -1.29
C SER A 91 0.58 -5.65 -1.32
N ASN A 92 0.12 -6.35 -2.36
CA ASN A 92 -1.29 -6.74 -2.48
C ASN A 92 -1.55 -7.98 -1.61
N CYS A 93 -2.32 -7.80 -0.54
CA CYS A 93 -2.75 -8.85 0.39
C CYS A 93 -4.27 -9.08 0.27
N GLY A 94 -4.85 -8.91 -0.90
CA GLY A 94 -6.25 -9.22 -1.15
C GLY A 94 -6.51 -10.72 -1.20
N VAL A 95 -7.63 -11.17 -0.63
CA VAL A 95 -8.12 -12.56 -0.75
C VAL A 95 -9.60 -12.53 -1.08
N ALA A 96 -9.94 -13.11 -2.22
CA ALA A 96 -11.31 -13.09 -2.73
C ALA A 96 -12.29 -13.78 -1.77
N GLY A 97 -13.44 -13.13 -1.53
CA GLY A 97 -14.54 -13.68 -0.73
C GLY A 97 -14.41 -13.46 0.79
N GLU A 98 -13.28 -12.96 1.29
CA GLU A 98 -13.09 -12.76 2.73
C GLU A 98 -13.97 -11.65 3.30
N ARG A 99 -14.51 -11.94 4.49
CA ARG A 99 -15.18 -10.97 5.36
C ARG A 99 -14.17 -10.20 6.20
N THR A 100 -14.64 -9.17 6.85
CA THR A 100 -13.79 -8.32 7.68
C THR A 100 -13.09 -9.04 8.84
N ASP A 101 -13.69 -10.09 9.41
CA ASP A 101 -13.06 -10.91 10.46
C ASP A 101 -11.89 -11.76 9.91
N GLU A 102 -12.05 -12.30 8.70
CA GLU A 102 -11.01 -13.07 8.01
C GLU A 102 -9.86 -12.18 7.54
N ILE A 103 -10.18 -10.99 7.00
CA ILE A 103 -9.20 -9.97 6.63
C ILE A 103 -8.38 -9.54 7.86
N ALA A 104 -9.05 -9.29 9.00
CA ALA A 104 -8.39 -8.87 10.24
C ALA A 104 -7.38 -9.92 10.74
N ALA A 105 -7.67 -11.20 10.58
CA ALA A 105 -6.78 -12.29 11.01
C ALA A 105 -5.43 -12.29 10.28
N ARG A 106 -5.33 -11.67 9.09
CA ARG A 106 -4.11 -11.61 8.27
C ARG A 106 -3.34 -10.30 8.36
N LEU A 107 -3.84 -9.33 9.17
CA LEU A 107 -3.30 -7.99 9.22
C LEU A 107 -1.80 -7.97 9.51
N GLU A 108 -1.35 -8.67 10.55
CA GLU A 108 0.05 -8.60 10.98
C GLU A 108 1.02 -9.20 9.97
N ASP A 109 0.60 -10.27 9.29
CA ASP A 109 1.41 -10.88 8.25
C ASP A 109 1.51 -9.98 7.01
N CYS A 110 0.40 -9.39 6.59
CA CYS A 110 0.35 -8.44 5.49
C CYS A 110 1.15 -7.16 5.79
N ALA A 111 1.03 -6.63 7.00
CA ALA A 111 1.65 -5.38 7.43
C ALA A 111 3.16 -5.50 7.68
N ARG A 112 3.74 -6.69 7.60
CA ARG A 112 5.15 -6.92 7.92
C ARG A 112 6.09 -6.10 7.05
N GLY A 113 6.78 -5.17 7.70
CA GLY A 113 7.73 -4.29 7.04
C GLY A 113 7.11 -3.17 6.21
N ALA A 114 5.79 -2.93 6.31
CA ALA A 114 5.14 -1.79 5.69
C ALA A 114 5.29 -0.51 6.52
N ASP A 115 5.12 0.64 5.86
CA ASP A 115 5.06 1.98 6.47
C ASP A 115 3.62 2.50 6.52
N VAL A 116 2.79 1.99 5.60
CA VAL A 116 1.38 2.37 5.43
C VAL A 116 0.52 1.12 5.32
N LEU A 117 -0.65 1.14 5.93
CA LEU A 117 -1.68 0.10 5.81
C LEU A 117 -2.95 0.71 5.20
N VAL A 118 -3.36 0.20 4.05
CA VAL A 118 -4.67 0.49 3.44
C VAL A 118 -5.60 -0.68 3.73
N VAL A 119 -6.71 -0.42 4.40
CA VAL A 119 -7.70 -1.45 4.79
C VAL A 119 -8.95 -1.31 3.95
N GLN A 120 -9.31 -2.37 3.26
CA GLN A 120 -10.50 -2.51 2.44
C GLN A 120 -11.29 -3.75 2.88
N GLY A 121 -12.63 -3.67 2.92
CA GLY A 121 -13.48 -4.82 3.23
C GLY A 121 -14.90 -4.42 3.62
N GLY A 122 -15.76 -5.43 3.77
CA GLY A 122 -17.12 -5.29 4.26
C GLY A 122 -18.23 -5.62 3.26
N ILE A 123 -17.92 -5.73 1.98
CA ILE A 123 -18.91 -6.12 0.98
C ILE A 123 -19.35 -7.59 1.18
N ASN A 124 -18.41 -8.48 1.53
CA ASN A 124 -18.70 -9.88 1.76
C ASN A 124 -19.49 -10.12 3.06
N ASP A 125 -19.30 -9.29 4.08
CA ASP A 125 -20.17 -9.29 5.28
C ASP A 125 -21.61 -9.01 4.87
N ILE A 126 -21.84 -7.99 4.04
CA ILE A 126 -23.16 -7.61 3.53
C ILE A 126 -23.74 -8.71 2.64
N ALA A 127 -22.96 -9.26 1.71
CA ALA A 127 -23.37 -10.33 0.81
C ALA A 127 -23.81 -11.59 1.58
N GLN A 128 -23.12 -11.90 2.66
CA GLN A 128 -23.41 -13.03 3.55
C GLN A 128 -24.43 -12.67 4.66
N ARG A 129 -25.05 -11.48 4.58
CA ARG A 129 -26.07 -11.00 5.52
C ARG A 129 -25.61 -10.93 6.98
N ARG A 130 -24.32 -10.65 7.19
CA ARG A 130 -23.78 -10.39 8.52
C ARG A 130 -24.19 -9.00 9.01
N PRO A 131 -24.28 -8.78 10.32
CA PRO A 131 -24.54 -7.44 10.86
C PRO A 131 -23.48 -6.43 10.39
N VAL A 132 -23.90 -5.29 9.89
CA VAL A 132 -23.00 -4.20 9.48
C VAL A 132 -22.16 -3.69 10.63
N GLU A 133 -22.69 -3.80 11.84
CA GLU A 133 -22.03 -3.41 13.08
C GLU A 133 -20.80 -4.26 13.37
N ASP A 134 -20.85 -5.56 13.06
CA ASP A 134 -19.71 -6.48 13.21
C ASP A 134 -18.60 -6.10 12.23
N ALA A 135 -18.96 -5.86 10.96
CA ALA A 135 -18.00 -5.39 9.96
C ALA A 135 -17.34 -4.06 10.38
N ALA A 136 -18.14 -3.11 10.90
CA ALA A 136 -17.62 -1.83 11.39
C ALA A 136 -16.69 -2.01 12.61
N ALA A 137 -17.01 -2.94 13.52
CA ALA A 137 -16.16 -3.26 14.68
C ALA A 137 -14.81 -3.86 14.23
N ASN A 138 -14.82 -4.78 13.27
CA ASN A 138 -13.60 -5.38 12.72
C ASN A 138 -12.73 -4.34 12.00
N LEU A 139 -13.33 -3.46 11.20
CA LEU A 139 -12.60 -2.36 10.54
C LEU A 139 -11.97 -1.41 11.56
N ARG A 140 -12.69 -1.07 12.65
CA ARG A 140 -12.13 -0.28 13.76
C ARG A 140 -10.95 -0.99 14.40
N ALA A 141 -11.09 -2.26 14.75
CA ALA A 141 -10.02 -3.04 15.36
C ALA A 141 -8.78 -3.11 14.47
N MET A 142 -8.94 -3.23 13.14
CA MET A 142 -7.82 -3.18 12.19
C MET A 142 -7.12 -1.83 12.17
N VAL A 143 -7.86 -0.71 12.24
CA VAL A 143 -7.27 0.63 12.35
C VAL A 143 -6.47 0.76 13.65
N GLU A 144 -7.05 0.36 14.78
CA GLU A 144 -6.38 0.40 16.08
C GLU A 144 -5.12 -0.45 16.10
N ARG A 145 -5.20 -1.67 15.53
CA ARG A 145 -4.06 -2.57 15.45
C ARG A 145 -2.96 -2.02 14.53
N GLY A 146 -3.30 -1.48 13.36
CA GLY A 146 -2.34 -0.86 12.46
C GLY A 146 -1.59 0.31 13.14
N LYS A 147 -2.31 1.16 13.87
CA LYS A 147 -1.70 2.27 14.64
C LYS A 147 -0.80 1.75 15.77
N GLN A 148 -1.20 0.69 16.48
CA GLN A 148 -0.35 0.06 17.51
C GLN A 148 0.95 -0.51 16.94
N LEU A 149 0.93 -0.96 15.68
CA LEU A 149 2.12 -1.42 14.95
C LEU A 149 2.97 -0.26 14.39
N GLY A 150 2.58 0.99 14.65
CA GLY A 150 3.30 2.19 14.20
C GLY A 150 3.04 2.56 12.74
N LEU A 151 2.04 1.96 12.09
CA LEU A 151 1.71 2.23 10.69
C LEU A 151 0.86 3.49 10.55
N ARG A 152 1.04 4.21 9.44
CA ARG A 152 0.03 5.15 8.95
C ARG A 152 -1.09 4.35 8.33
N VAL A 153 -2.33 4.58 8.74
CA VAL A 153 -3.47 3.77 8.32
C VAL A 153 -4.44 4.60 7.48
N ALA A 154 -4.99 3.97 6.46
CA ALA A 154 -6.12 4.49 5.71
C ALA A 154 -7.21 3.44 5.57
N LEU A 155 -8.45 3.90 5.53
CA LEU A 155 -9.62 3.10 5.20
C LEU A 155 -10.13 3.44 3.81
N VAL A 156 -10.81 2.51 3.17
CA VAL A 156 -11.55 2.76 1.94
C VAL A 156 -13.03 2.50 2.15
N GLU A 157 -13.88 3.26 1.46
CA GLU A 157 -15.33 3.00 1.43
C GLU A 157 -15.65 1.75 0.64
N VAL A 158 -16.67 1.02 1.07
CA VAL A 158 -17.27 -0.08 0.30
C VAL A 158 -17.91 0.50 -0.95
N LEU A 159 -17.63 -0.12 -2.08
CA LEU A 159 -18.12 0.32 -3.40
C LEU A 159 -19.65 0.11 -3.56
N PRO A 160 -20.30 0.80 -4.49
CA PRO A 160 -21.63 0.39 -4.94
C PRO A 160 -21.58 -1.04 -5.50
N TRP A 161 -22.67 -1.78 -5.38
CA TRP A 161 -22.71 -3.19 -5.80
C TRP A 161 -23.94 -3.46 -6.67
N ASN A 162 -23.71 -3.64 -7.98
CA ASN A 162 -24.79 -3.71 -8.95
C ASN A 162 -25.65 -4.98 -8.79
N ASN A 163 -24.99 -6.14 -8.56
CA ASN A 163 -25.69 -7.41 -8.39
C ASN A 163 -26.41 -7.50 -7.02
N GLY A 164 -25.97 -6.75 -6.04
CA GLY A 164 -26.63 -6.63 -4.75
C GLY A 164 -27.74 -5.57 -4.68
N TYR A 165 -27.86 -4.74 -5.72
CA TYR A 165 -28.87 -3.66 -5.75
C TYR A 165 -30.29 -4.20 -5.97
N PRO A 166 -31.32 -3.65 -5.30
CA PRO A 166 -31.29 -2.53 -4.34
C PRO A 166 -31.03 -2.98 -2.89
N ALA A 167 -31.04 -4.27 -2.58
CA ALA A 167 -31.03 -4.79 -1.22
C ALA A 167 -29.75 -4.39 -0.44
N ALA A 168 -28.60 -4.39 -1.10
CA ALA A 168 -27.31 -4.05 -0.49
C ALA A 168 -27.09 -2.53 -0.36
N ALA A 169 -27.80 -1.71 -1.09
CA ALA A 169 -27.53 -0.25 -1.15
C ALA A 169 -27.63 0.44 0.23
N ALA A 170 -28.64 0.11 1.03
CA ALA A 170 -28.80 0.70 2.36
C ALA A 170 -27.75 0.18 3.39
N PRO A 171 -27.46 -1.14 3.46
CA PRO A 171 -26.34 -1.68 4.24
C PRO A 171 -25.01 -1.06 3.88
N ILE A 172 -24.64 -0.94 2.60
CA ILE A 172 -23.38 -0.33 2.13
C ILE A 172 -23.28 1.12 2.64
N ARG A 173 -24.30 1.94 2.43
CA ARG A 173 -24.30 3.32 2.92
C ARG A 173 -24.18 3.40 4.44
N ARG A 174 -24.79 2.45 5.18
CA ARG A 174 -24.67 2.39 6.64
C ARG A 174 -23.24 2.07 7.07
N LEU A 175 -22.59 1.10 6.42
CA LEU A 175 -21.20 0.75 6.69
C LEU A 175 -20.25 1.91 6.33
N ASN A 176 -20.44 2.57 5.20
CA ASN A 176 -19.63 3.72 4.80
C ASN A 176 -19.75 4.90 5.78
N ARG A 177 -20.96 5.14 6.36
CA ARG A 177 -21.08 6.11 7.47
C ARG A 177 -20.28 5.70 8.70
N SER A 178 -20.21 4.40 9.01
CA SER A 178 -19.38 3.89 10.10
C SER A 178 -17.89 4.02 9.78
N ILE A 179 -17.45 3.71 8.56
CA ILE A 179 -16.08 3.92 8.07
C ILE A 179 -15.67 5.39 8.21
N ALA A 180 -16.51 6.31 7.73
CA ALA A 180 -16.26 7.75 7.86
C ALA A 180 -16.18 8.21 9.33
N ARG A 181 -16.98 7.62 10.23
CA ARG A 181 -16.92 7.88 11.68
C ARG A 181 -15.61 7.35 12.27
N ILE A 182 -15.21 6.11 11.96
CA ILE A 182 -13.94 5.53 12.40
C ILE A 182 -12.78 6.41 11.94
N GLY A 183 -12.80 6.87 10.68
CA GLY A 183 -11.79 7.78 10.15
C GLY A 183 -11.62 9.04 11.00
N ARG A 184 -12.71 9.68 11.38
CA ARG A 184 -12.67 10.89 12.24
C ARG A 184 -12.23 10.59 13.67
N GLU A 185 -12.72 9.50 14.26
CA GLU A 185 -12.42 9.14 15.66
C GLU A 185 -10.94 8.75 15.85
N HIS A 186 -10.34 8.14 14.84
CA HIS A 186 -8.95 7.68 14.89
C HIS A 186 -7.97 8.57 14.12
N ASP A 187 -8.44 9.67 13.52
CA ASP A 187 -7.65 10.55 12.67
C ASP A 187 -6.91 9.77 11.57
N VAL A 188 -7.65 8.99 10.80
CA VAL A 188 -7.13 8.25 9.66
C VAL A 188 -7.84 8.65 8.38
N LEU A 189 -7.09 8.63 7.28
CA LEU A 189 -7.62 8.97 5.97
C LEU A 189 -8.68 7.93 5.54
N VAL A 190 -9.77 8.42 4.97
CA VAL A 190 -10.80 7.59 4.32
C VAL A 190 -10.87 7.96 2.85
N TYR A 191 -10.70 6.97 1.97
CA TYR A 191 -10.88 7.18 0.54
C TYR A 191 -12.35 7.09 0.17
N PRO A 192 -12.95 8.12 -0.47
CA PRO A 192 -14.35 8.14 -0.85
C PRO A 192 -14.58 7.33 -2.13
N TRP A 193 -14.30 6.04 -2.09
CA TRP A 193 -14.35 5.17 -3.26
C TRP A 193 -15.77 4.89 -3.74
N TYR A 194 -16.76 5.00 -2.86
CA TYR A 194 -18.16 4.85 -3.23
C TYR A 194 -18.55 5.84 -4.32
N GLU A 195 -18.35 7.13 -4.07
CA GLU A 195 -18.68 8.21 -4.99
C GLU A 195 -17.83 8.15 -6.28
N ARG A 196 -16.64 7.58 -6.20
CA ARG A 196 -15.75 7.48 -7.36
C ARG A 196 -16.29 6.56 -8.45
N LEU A 197 -17.03 5.53 -8.08
CA LEU A 197 -17.58 4.54 -9.01
C LEU A 197 -19.11 4.57 -9.09
N GLU A 198 -19.79 5.34 -8.25
CA GLU A 198 -21.24 5.49 -8.34
C GLU A 198 -21.64 6.14 -9.66
N ASP A 199 -22.70 5.62 -10.27
CA ASP A 199 -23.34 6.23 -11.44
C ASP A 199 -24.29 7.34 -10.96
N PRO A 200 -24.04 8.63 -11.29
CA PRO A 200 -24.94 9.70 -10.91
C PRO A 200 -26.36 9.56 -11.49
N ALA A 201 -26.50 8.84 -12.62
CA ALA A 201 -27.79 8.58 -13.25
C ALA A 201 -28.52 7.37 -12.64
N ALA A 202 -27.81 6.52 -11.86
CA ALA A 202 -28.34 5.33 -11.21
C ALA A 202 -27.77 5.18 -9.79
N PRO A 203 -28.14 6.06 -8.84
CA PRO A 203 -27.57 6.05 -7.48
C PRO A 203 -27.65 4.68 -6.80
N GLY A 204 -26.55 4.27 -6.18
CA GLY A 204 -26.40 2.96 -5.54
C GLY A 204 -25.81 1.89 -6.44
N ARG A 205 -25.46 2.22 -7.68
CA ARG A 205 -24.83 1.31 -8.65
C ARG A 205 -23.51 1.86 -9.14
N MET A 206 -22.55 0.99 -9.46
CA MET A 206 -21.40 1.37 -10.25
C MET A 206 -21.82 1.67 -11.68
N LYS A 207 -21.22 2.70 -12.27
CA LYS A 207 -21.39 3.00 -13.69
C LYS A 207 -20.92 1.81 -14.55
N ALA A 208 -21.66 1.49 -15.60
CA ALA A 208 -21.43 0.29 -16.40
C ALA A 208 -19.99 0.14 -16.93
N GLU A 209 -19.34 1.23 -17.31
CA GLU A 209 -17.97 1.24 -17.79
C GLU A 209 -16.92 1.00 -16.68
N TRP A 210 -17.29 1.19 -15.41
CA TRP A 210 -16.40 1.05 -14.26
C TRP A 210 -16.54 -0.27 -13.51
N THR A 211 -17.44 -1.14 -13.96
CA THR A 211 -17.61 -2.47 -13.39
C THR A 211 -17.46 -3.55 -14.44
N ILE A 212 -16.99 -4.70 -14.01
CA ILE A 212 -17.06 -5.96 -14.76
C ILE A 212 -18.05 -6.86 -14.03
N GLU A 213 -18.92 -7.58 -14.76
CA GLU A 213 -19.92 -8.49 -14.19
C GLU A 213 -20.87 -7.90 -13.13
N GLY A 214 -20.73 -6.64 -12.74
CA GLY A 214 -21.58 -5.98 -11.74
C GLY A 214 -21.12 -6.12 -10.28
N ASP A 215 -20.06 -6.87 -10.02
CA ASP A 215 -19.51 -7.10 -8.67
C ASP A 215 -18.18 -6.39 -8.44
N HIS A 216 -17.29 -6.42 -9.42
CA HIS A 216 -15.93 -5.89 -9.30
C HIS A 216 -15.70 -4.69 -10.21
N PRO A 217 -14.74 -3.81 -9.90
CA PRO A 217 -14.32 -2.77 -10.81
C PRO A 217 -13.73 -3.35 -12.09
N SER A 218 -14.02 -2.71 -13.22
CA SER A 218 -13.28 -2.93 -14.46
C SER A 218 -11.88 -2.33 -14.37
N VAL A 219 -11.01 -2.59 -15.35
CA VAL A 219 -9.69 -1.92 -15.44
C VAL A 219 -9.84 -0.39 -15.36
N ALA A 220 -10.87 0.18 -16.00
CA ALA A 220 -11.16 1.61 -15.93
C ALA A 220 -11.61 2.03 -14.51
N GLY A 221 -12.39 1.20 -13.82
CA GLY A 221 -12.76 1.40 -12.44
C GLY A 221 -11.54 1.37 -11.51
N TYR A 222 -10.70 0.35 -11.59
CA TYR A 222 -9.47 0.25 -10.80
C TYR A 222 -8.52 1.44 -11.04
N ARG A 223 -8.42 1.90 -12.29
CA ARG A 223 -7.66 3.10 -12.61
C ARG A 223 -8.17 4.32 -11.84
N ARG A 224 -9.48 4.54 -11.82
CA ARG A 224 -10.09 5.65 -11.07
C ARG A 224 -9.81 5.58 -9.57
N LEU A 225 -9.82 4.38 -8.99
CA LEU A 225 -9.51 4.16 -7.58
C LEU A 225 -8.04 4.44 -7.28
N GLY A 226 -7.12 3.85 -8.04
CA GLY A 226 -5.68 4.01 -7.84
C GLY A 226 -5.19 5.44 -8.09
N GLU A 227 -5.69 6.11 -9.13
CA GLU A 227 -5.35 7.51 -9.42
C GLU A 227 -5.88 8.50 -8.34
N ALA A 228 -6.89 8.11 -7.57
CA ALA A 228 -7.42 8.90 -6.47
C ALA A 228 -6.68 8.67 -5.14
N LEU A 229 -5.88 7.61 -5.06
CA LEU A 229 -5.18 7.24 -3.83
C LEU A 229 -4.05 8.23 -3.54
N ARG A 230 -3.85 8.54 -2.27
CA ARG A 230 -2.76 9.37 -1.73
C ARG A 230 -2.33 8.78 -0.40
N LEU A 231 -1.08 8.98 -0.04
CA LEU A 231 -0.60 8.46 1.24
C LEU A 231 -1.13 9.29 2.42
N PRO A 232 -1.53 8.63 3.54
CA PRO A 232 -1.96 9.30 4.76
C PRO A 232 -0.79 9.94 5.50
#